data_ff68b692df62939b2a4f7a99edf86cb2
#
_entry.id   ff68b692df62939b2a4f7a99edf86cb2
#
_cell.length_a   1.000
_cell.length_b   1.000
_cell.length_c   1.000
_cell.angle_alpha   90.00
_cell.angle_beta   90.00
_cell.angle_gamma   90.00
#
_symmetry.space_group_name_H-M   'P 1'
#
loop_
_entity.id
_entity.type
_entity.pdbx_description
1 polymer ?
#
loop_
_entity_poly.entity_id
_entity_poly.type
_entity_poly.pdbx_seq_one_letter_code
_entity_poly.pdbx_strand_id
1 'polypeptide(L)'
;MLEAQAHLQLKSLLRQEGCDWPHHLTLSRLVGRSLRRRDQTLIHLAPSGHERWWLGLLVPLCLGVRDAVLVVDERQRQRLLQVELPRLRELGFRLPCWEGDSAPPEEMLWLLDTEGLVRAWSHNRLGDRQLLIPQIEELSRRLRRSMAIRLRTSDWEQLRRAHPAADQALMQLHDRIGRRLFSEAPRIDAQMRLNGGDPQALKDLLSVIGPCPEPWSTWLNADPQQWGSWAELDHKLLQWTWCLEPLEPLALLSGLLRDRPALLLNSGGESGCLERELDEAAFHPVVSACLREPDLDEPLSIFAPRRQPLPNTEVYADHLLEQSRRLILGRSGLTLVLLDDLSLRRQLTSALAAEFGTRVVEESTAPEPNGVISARWSWWLQHQDQLPQPEQLIIGLLPIASLECPLTSARVDQLKQQGQDWFRTLLLPEALSLLPAATAPLRRSGGRLAILDGRVRGRGWGEQVLQCLQPWVPLQRLLPD
;
A
#
# COMPACT_ATOMS: atom_id res chain seq x y z
N MET A 1 -27.63 -25.14 3.43
CA MET A 1 -27.04 -23.85 3.81
C MET A 1 -25.73 -23.68 3.03
N LEU A 2 -25.49 -22.49 2.47
CA LEU A 2 -24.33 -22.19 1.61
C LEU A 2 -22.99 -22.58 2.27
N GLU A 3 -22.80 -22.25 3.57
CA GLU A 3 -21.57 -22.54 4.32
C GLU A 3 -21.26 -24.03 4.42
N ALA A 4 -22.29 -24.88 4.62
CA ALA A 4 -22.11 -26.32 4.73
C ALA A 4 -21.75 -26.93 3.37
N GLN A 5 -22.41 -26.47 2.32
CA GLN A 5 -22.15 -26.92 0.96
C GLN A 5 -20.75 -26.48 0.50
N ALA A 6 -20.39 -25.22 0.71
CA ALA A 6 -19.06 -24.70 0.41
C ALA A 6 -17.96 -25.47 1.16
N HIS A 7 -18.18 -25.76 2.45
CA HIS A 7 -17.26 -26.53 3.25
C HIS A 7 -17.05 -27.96 2.71
N LEU A 8 -18.11 -28.67 2.37
CA LEU A 8 -18.01 -30.04 1.85
C LEU A 8 -17.27 -30.09 0.51
N GLN A 9 -17.63 -29.17 -0.40
CA GLN A 9 -17.01 -29.12 -1.72
C GLN A 9 -15.54 -28.69 -1.64
N LEU A 10 -15.22 -27.65 -0.86
CA LEU A 10 -13.85 -27.23 -0.68
C LEU A 10 -13.00 -28.32 0.00
N LYS A 11 -13.54 -29.03 0.98
CA LYS A 11 -12.84 -30.17 1.63
C LYS A 11 -12.50 -31.28 0.65
N SER A 12 -13.40 -31.58 -0.28
CA SER A 12 -13.15 -32.57 -1.35
C SER A 12 -12.02 -32.10 -2.27
N LEU A 13 -12.06 -30.83 -2.67
CA LEU A 13 -11.08 -30.20 -3.54
C LEU A 13 -9.68 -30.19 -2.91
N LEU A 14 -9.56 -29.75 -1.65
CA LEU A 14 -8.26 -29.68 -0.94
C LEU A 14 -7.60 -31.05 -0.79
N ARG A 15 -8.41 -32.13 -0.67
CA ARG A 15 -7.87 -33.50 -0.64
C ARG A 15 -7.28 -33.95 -1.97
N GLN A 16 -7.78 -33.43 -3.08
CA GLN A 16 -7.30 -33.77 -4.43
C GLN A 16 -6.02 -32.99 -4.77
N GLU A 17 -5.91 -31.74 -4.31
CA GLU A 17 -4.83 -30.83 -4.70
C GLU A 17 -3.65 -30.80 -3.71
N GLY A 18 -3.79 -31.39 -2.53
CA GLY A 18 -2.71 -31.36 -1.50
C GLY A 18 -2.39 -29.96 -0.99
N CYS A 19 -3.38 -29.06 -0.92
CA CYS A 19 -3.19 -27.69 -0.42
C CYS A 19 -3.09 -27.67 1.11
N ASP A 20 -1.97 -27.18 1.63
CA ASP A 20 -1.63 -27.26 3.06
C ASP A 20 -2.08 -26.06 3.91
N TRP A 21 -2.67 -25.01 3.33
CA TRP A 21 -3.08 -23.87 4.14
C TRP A 21 -4.26 -24.22 5.07
N PRO A 22 -4.08 -24.15 6.41
CA PRO A 22 -5.06 -24.71 7.35
C PRO A 22 -6.38 -23.94 7.41
N HIS A 23 -6.41 -22.70 6.92
CA HIS A 23 -7.55 -21.81 7.08
C HIS A 23 -8.54 -21.82 5.90
N HIS A 24 -8.29 -22.57 4.83
CA HIS A 24 -9.19 -22.63 3.67
C HIS A 24 -10.65 -22.87 4.05
N LEU A 25 -10.90 -23.86 4.91
CA LEU A 25 -12.25 -24.25 5.31
C LEU A 25 -12.91 -23.22 6.24
N THR A 26 -12.13 -22.60 7.13
CA THR A 26 -12.62 -21.56 8.04
C THR A 26 -12.97 -20.30 7.26
N LEU A 27 -12.08 -19.86 6.36
CA LEU A 27 -12.33 -18.72 5.48
C LEU A 27 -13.58 -18.95 4.64
N SER A 28 -13.71 -20.12 4.00
CA SER A 28 -14.87 -20.45 3.17
C SER A 28 -16.19 -20.39 3.94
N ARG A 29 -16.21 -20.82 5.20
CA ARG A 29 -17.40 -20.72 6.07
C ARG A 29 -17.72 -19.26 6.41
N LEU A 30 -16.73 -18.44 6.73
CA LEU A 30 -16.92 -17.02 7.03
C LEU A 30 -17.43 -16.26 5.81
N VAL A 31 -16.83 -16.51 4.64
CA VAL A 31 -17.28 -15.94 3.35
C VAL A 31 -18.71 -16.37 3.04
N GLY A 32 -19.01 -17.67 3.08
CA GLY A 32 -20.37 -18.19 2.82
C GLY A 32 -21.41 -17.62 3.78
N ARG A 33 -21.05 -17.43 5.06
CA ARG A 33 -21.91 -16.76 6.05
C ARG A 33 -22.15 -15.30 5.67
N SER A 34 -21.12 -14.54 5.35
CA SER A 34 -21.22 -13.15 4.97
C SER A 34 -22.07 -12.96 3.70
N LEU A 35 -21.86 -13.78 2.68
CA LEU A 35 -22.66 -13.76 1.46
C LEU A 35 -24.14 -14.03 1.72
N ARG A 36 -24.47 -14.99 2.59
CA ARG A 36 -25.85 -15.33 2.94
C ARG A 36 -26.50 -14.28 3.83
N ARG A 37 -25.77 -13.73 4.81
CA ARG A 37 -26.28 -12.76 5.76
C ARG A 37 -26.31 -11.34 5.21
N ARG A 38 -25.49 -11.07 4.21
CA ARG A 38 -25.30 -9.74 3.64
C ARG A 38 -24.91 -8.74 4.74
N ASP A 39 -24.01 -9.15 5.62
CA ASP A 39 -23.52 -8.33 6.71
C ASP A 39 -22.12 -7.76 6.44
N GLN A 40 -21.67 -6.87 7.32
CA GLN A 40 -20.32 -6.35 7.32
C GLN A 40 -19.40 -7.33 8.04
N THR A 41 -18.41 -7.85 7.33
CA THR A 41 -17.46 -8.85 7.83
C THR A 41 -16.03 -8.38 7.56
N LEU A 42 -15.18 -8.42 8.59
CA LEU A 42 -13.74 -8.17 8.48
C LEU A 42 -12.98 -9.44 8.87
N ILE A 43 -12.09 -9.89 8.00
CA ILE A 43 -11.26 -11.06 8.26
C ILE A 43 -9.80 -10.65 8.14
N HIS A 44 -9.08 -10.76 9.26
CA HIS A 44 -7.64 -10.58 9.31
C HIS A 44 -6.96 -11.91 8.98
N LEU A 45 -6.18 -11.90 7.92
CA LEU A 45 -5.33 -13.01 7.51
C LEU A 45 -3.93 -12.78 8.08
N ALA A 46 -3.22 -13.87 8.35
CA ALA A 46 -1.81 -13.77 8.69
C ALA A 46 -1.04 -13.09 7.53
N PRO A 47 -0.06 -12.22 7.82
CA PRO A 47 0.79 -11.63 6.80
C PRO A 47 1.45 -12.70 5.95
N SER A 48 1.06 -12.79 4.70
CA SER A 48 1.56 -13.77 3.76
C SER A 48 1.60 -13.13 2.39
N GLY A 49 2.73 -13.19 1.75
CA GLY A 49 2.82 -12.76 0.38
C GLY A 49 2.08 -13.69 -0.59
N HIS A 50 1.87 -14.95 -0.21
CA HIS A 50 1.06 -15.86 -1.02
C HIS A 50 -0.42 -15.59 -0.76
N GLU A 51 -1.13 -15.17 -1.79
CA GLU A 51 -2.58 -14.97 -1.77
C GLU A 51 -3.32 -16.34 -1.69
N ARG A 52 -3.13 -17.07 -0.57
CA ARG A 52 -3.70 -18.40 -0.34
C ARG A 52 -5.22 -18.37 -0.13
N TRP A 53 -5.79 -17.20 0.06
CA TRP A 53 -7.20 -17.00 0.36
C TRP A 53 -8.15 -17.24 -0.84
N TRP A 54 -7.63 -17.31 -2.07
CA TRP A 54 -8.44 -17.41 -3.28
C TRP A 54 -9.47 -18.53 -3.22
N LEU A 55 -9.09 -19.76 -2.94
CA LEU A 55 -10.02 -20.88 -2.89
C LEU A 55 -11.10 -20.71 -1.81
N GLY A 56 -10.71 -20.23 -0.64
CA GLY A 56 -11.63 -19.95 0.47
C GLY A 56 -12.65 -18.86 0.13
N LEU A 57 -12.28 -17.88 -0.69
CA LEU A 57 -13.16 -16.82 -1.18
C LEU A 57 -14.03 -17.28 -2.37
N LEU A 58 -13.43 -17.93 -3.35
CA LEU A 58 -14.11 -18.21 -4.64
C LEU A 58 -15.08 -19.37 -4.59
N VAL A 59 -14.80 -20.44 -3.82
CA VAL A 59 -15.72 -21.60 -3.76
C VAL A 59 -17.11 -21.21 -3.24
N PRO A 60 -17.27 -20.44 -2.15
CA PRO A 60 -18.59 -19.93 -1.77
C PRO A 60 -19.28 -19.06 -2.84
N LEU A 61 -18.50 -18.27 -3.58
CA LEU A 61 -19.01 -17.45 -4.68
C LEU A 61 -19.52 -18.31 -5.84
N CYS A 62 -18.86 -19.41 -6.19
CA CYS A 62 -19.34 -20.35 -7.21
C CYS A 62 -20.71 -20.97 -6.86
N LEU A 63 -21.03 -21.06 -5.58
CA LEU A 63 -22.27 -21.69 -5.09
C LEU A 63 -23.40 -20.70 -4.81
N GLY A 64 -23.11 -19.42 -4.69
CA GLY A 64 -24.10 -18.43 -4.27
C GLY A 64 -23.77 -17.01 -4.68
N VAL A 65 -23.25 -16.80 -5.89
CA VAL A 65 -23.08 -15.42 -6.40
C VAL A 65 -24.45 -14.82 -6.64
N ARG A 66 -24.78 -13.84 -5.84
CA ARG A 66 -25.91 -12.95 -6.08
C ARG A 66 -25.44 -11.55 -5.74
N ASP A 67 -25.45 -10.66 -6.71
CA ASP A 67 -25.20 -9.24 -6.49
C ASP A 67 -23.91 -8.92 -5.70
N ALA A 68 -22.78 -9.43 -6.16
CA ALA A 68 -21.48 -9.17 -5.56
C ALA A 68 -20.54 -8.40 -6.49
N VAL A 69 -19.73 -7.54 -5.91
CA VAL A 69 -18.65 -6.80 -6.57
C VAL A 69 -17.34 -7.21 -5.93
N LEU A 70 -16.40 -7.71 -6.71
CA LEU A 70 -15.05 -8.00 -6.28
C LEU A 70 -14.10 -6.90 -6.76
N VAL A 71 -13.51 -6.18 -5.80
CA VAL A 71 -12.58 -5.08 -6.10
C VAL A 71 -11.15 -5.62 -6.06
N VAL A 72 -10.51 -5.66 -7.22
CA VAL A 72 -9.17 -6.23 -7.41
C VAL A 72 -8.28 -5.28 -8.21
N ASP A 73 -6.98 -5.34 -7.96
CA ASP A 73 -6.02 -4.67 -8.83
C ASP A 73 -5.74 -5.49 -10.10
N GLU A 74 -4.98 -4.94 -11.03
CA GLU A 74 -4.67 -5.60 -12.31
C GLU A 74 -3.95 -6.95 -12.12
N ARG A 75 -3.01 -7.05 -11.16
CA ARG A 75 -2.31 -8.31 -10.87
C ARG A 75 -3.28 -9.38 -10.35
N GLN A 76 -4.14 -9.01 -9.41
CA GLN A 76 -5.16 -9.89 -8.85
C GLN A 76 -6.19 -10.30 -9.91
N ARG A 77 -6.59 -9.37 -10.76
CA ARG A 77 -7.49 -9.62 -11.89
C ARG A 77 -6.90 -10.63 -12.86
N GLN A 78 -5.67 -10.43 -13.28
CA GLN A 78 -4.96 -11.37 -14.16
C GLN A 78 -4.84 -12.76 -13.52
N ARG A 79 -4.44 -12.82 -12.25
CA ARG A 79 -4.37 -14.08 -11.51
C ARG A 79 -5.72 -14.77 -11.45
N LEU A 80 -6.79 -14.05 -11.10
CA LEU A 80 -8.15 -14.59 -11.06
C LEU A 80 -8.55 -15.21 -12.41
N LEU A 81 -8.39 -14.46 -13.51
CA LEU A 81 -8.84 -14.87 -14.83
C LEU A 81 -7.97 -15.97 -15.45
N GLN A 82 -6.65 -15.93 -15.24
CA GLN A 82 -5.70 -16.82 -15.92
C GLN A 82 -5.34 -18.07 -15.10
N VAL A 83 -5.47 -18.01 -13.77
CA VAL A 83 -5.07 -19.10 -12.88
C VAL A 83 -6.27 -19.68 -12.12
N GLU A 84 -6.94 -18.83 -11.32
CA GLU A 84 -7.91 -19.34 -10.35
C GLU A 84 -9.23 -19.80 -11.01
N LEU A 85 -9.76 -19.04 -11.98
CA LEU A 85 -10.99 -19.47 -12.71
C LEU A 85 -10.78 -20.70 -13.59
N PRO A 86 -9.67 -20.85 -14.36
CA PRO A 86 -9.36 -22.09 -15.05
C PRO A 86 -9.28 -23.29 -14.10
N ARG A 87 -8.53 -23.14 -12.99
CA ARG A 87 -8.41 -24.17 -11.96
C ARG A 87 -9.77 -24.58 -11.39
N LEU A 88 -10.63 -23.64 -11.07
CA LEU A 88 -11.98 -23.93 -10.59
C LEU A 88 -12.82 -24.66 -11.63
N ARG A 89 -12.69 -24.32 -12.93
CA ARG A 89 -13.41 -25.00 -14.03
C ARG A 89 -12.98 -26.46 -14.18
N GLU A 90 -11.71 -26.76 -14.07
CA GLU A 90 -11.17 -28.14 -14.07
C GLU A 90 -11.76 -28.97 -12.93
N LEU A 91 -12.07 -28.32 -11.82
CA LEU A 91 -12.68 -28.92 -10.64
C LEU A 91 -14.22 -28.95 -10.67
N GLY A 92 -14.83 -28.56 -11.81
CA GLY A 92 -16.27 -28.59 -12.01
C GLY A 92 -17.03 -27.37 -11.47
N PHE A 93 -16.33 -26.33 -11.00
CA PHE A 93 -16.96 -25.07 -10.55
C PHE A 93 -17.08 -24.05 -11.68
N ARG A 94 -18.14 -23.26 -11.65
CA ARG A 94 -18.33 -22.14 -12.58
C ARG A 94 -18.60 -20.86 -11.79
N LEU A 95 -17.87 -19.81 -12.10
CA LEU A 95 -18.09 -18.47 -11.57
C LEU A 95 -18.20 -17.50 -12.75
N PRO A 96 -19.42 -17.10 -13.13
CA PRO A 96 -19.59 -16.11 -14.18
C PRO A 96 -19.11 -14.74 -13.67
N CYS A 97 -18.19 -14.11 -14.41
CA CYS A 97 -17.62 -12.80 -14.11
C CYS A 97 -18.00 -11.80 -15.18
N TRP A 98 -18.16 -10.55 -14.78
CA TRP A 98 -18.44 -9.40 -15.64
C TRP A 98 -17.40 -8.31 -15.42
N GLU A 99 -16.83 -7.78 -16.50
CA GLU A 99 -15.77 -6.77 -16.50
C GLU A 99 -16.20 -5.45 -17.17
N GLY A 100 -17.48 -5.21 -17.35
CA GLY A 100 -17.98 -3.99 -18.00
C GLY A 100 -18.14 -2.81 -17.04
N ASP A 101 -18.19 -1.59 -17.60
CA ASP A 101 -18.43 -0.35 -16.84
C ASP A 101 -19.88 -0.21 -16.35
N SER A 102 -20.82 -0.96 -16.92
CA SER A 102 -22.21 -1.01 -16.49
C SER A 102 -22.44 -2.15 -15.51
N ALA A 103 -23.47 -2.02 -14.68
CA ALA A 103 -23.86 -3.09 -13.77
C ALA A 103 -24.15 -4.39 -14.55
N PRO A 104 -23.63 -5.54 -14.07
CA PRO A 104 -23.84 -6.82 -14.74
C PRO A 104 -25.32 -7.25 -14.69
N PRO A 105 -25.73 -8.17 -15.57
CA PRO A 105 -26.94 -8.95 -15.38
C PRO A 105 -26.92 -9.65 -14.01
N GLU A 106 -28.09 -10.06 -13.54
CA GLU A 106 -28.22 -10.82 -12.30
C GLU A 106 -27.33 -12.09 -12.30
N GLU A 107 -26.82 -12.46 -11.12
CA GLU A 107 -26.04 -13.68 -10.87
C GLU A 107 -24.61 -13.73 -11.44
N MET A 108 -24.02 -12.59 -11.80
CA MET A 108 -22.61 -12.50 -12.16
C MET A 108 -21.79 -11.73 -11.10
N LEU A 109 -20.56 -12.18 -10.90
CA LEU A 109 -19.58 -11.44 -10.10
C LEU A 109 -19.05 -10.27 -10.89
N TRP A 110 -19.29 -9.05 -10.40
CA TRP A 110 -18.76 -7.86 -11.04
C TRP A 110 -17.32 -7.61 -10.59
N LEU A 111 -16.39 -7.66 -11.54
CA LEU A 111 -14.98 -7.36 -11.30
C LEU A 111 -14.75 -5.89 -11.58
N LEU A 112 -14.30 -5.16 -10.57
CA LEU A 112 -13.91 -3.75 -10.69
C LEU A 112 -12.49 -3.56 -10.18
N ASP A 113 -11.75 -2.68 -10.84
CA ASP A 113 -10.60 -2.05 -10.22
C ASP A 113 -11.04 -0.86 -9.34
N THR A 114 -10.11 -0.21 -8.70
CA THR A 114 -10.41 0.90 -7.79
C THR A 114 -11.01 2.11 -8.54
N GLU A 115 -10.60 2.36 -9.78
CA GLU A 115 -11.14 3.43 -10.61
C GLU A 115 -12.59 3.11 -11.03
N GLY A 116 -12.84 1.88 -11.46
CA GLY A 116 -14.19 1.38 -11.75
C GLY A 116 -15.11 1.44 -10.53
N LEU A 117 -14.60 1.13 -9.34
CA LEU A 117 -15.34 1.26 -8.08
C LEU A 117 -15.75 2.72 -7.82
N VAL A 118 -14.83 3.66 -7.94
CA VAL A 118 -15.11 5.11 -7.77
C VAL A 118 -16.15 5.58 -8.80
N ARG A 119 -15.99 5.20 -10.07
CA ARG A 119 -16.95 5.53 -11.14
C ARG A 119 -18.33 4.92 -10.89
N ALA A 120 -18.38 3.64 -10.52
CA ALA A 120 -19.65 2.97 -10.23
C ALA A 120 -20.35 3.56 -9.01
N TRP A 121 -19.60 3.97 -7.99
CA TRP A 121 -20.11 4.66 -6.82
C TRP A 121 -20.65 6.04 -7.16
N SER A 122 -19.88 6.90 -7.83
CA SER A 122 -20.28 8.29 -8.18
C SER A 122 -21.51 8.32 -9.09
N HIS A 123 -21.72 7.31 -9.93
CA HIS A 123 -22.90 7.19 -10.78
C HIS A 123 -24.04 6.34 -10.18
N ASN A 124 -23.93 5.98 -8.89
CA ASN A 124 -24.92 5.15 -8.17
C ASN A 124 -25.25 3.81 -8.87
N ARG A 125 -24.25 3.20 -9.52
CA ARG A 125 -24.42 1.94 -10.27
C ARG A 125 -24.21 0.68 -9.41
N LEU A 126 -23.64 0.82 -8.23
CA LEU A 126 -23.36 -0.31 -7.33
C LEU A 126 -24.65 -0.96 -6.80
N GLY A 127 -25.77 -0.21 -6.74
CA GLY A 127 -27.02 -0.71 -6.14
C GLY A 127 -26.77 -1.24 -4.72
N ASP A 128 -27.43 -2.33 -4.36
CA ASP A 128 -27.28 -3.02 -3.06
C ASP A 128 -26.22 -4.13 -3.08
N ARG A 129 -25.34 -4.18 -4.08
CA ARG A 129 -24.35 -5.24 -4.22
C ARG A 129 -23.40 -5.29 -3.05
N GLN A 130 -23.10 -6.51 -2.61
CA GLN A 130 -22.11 -6.74 -1.55
C GLN A 130 -20.71 -6.47 -2.09
N LEU A 131 -19.92 -5.68 -1.39
CA LEU A 131 -18.53 -5.43 -1.73
C LEU A 131 -17.62 -6.52 -1.15
N LEU A 132 -16.75 -7.06 -1.98
CA LEU A 132 -15.71 -7.99 -1.59
C LEU A 132 -14.38 -7.30 -1.88
N ILE A 133 -13.64 -6.96 -0.84
CA ILE A 133 -12.38 -6.19 -0.97
C ILE A 133 -11.25 -6.99 -0.32
N PRO A 134 -10.50 -7.76 -1.11
CA PRO A 134 -9.25 -8.34 -0.64
C PRO A 134 -8.19 -7.25 -0.50
N GLN A 135 -7.27 -7.42 0.46
CA GLN A 135 -6.22 -6.44 0.76
C GLN A 135 -6.77 -5.03 1.04
N ILE A 136 -7.69 -4.97 2.01
CA ILE A 136 -8.33 -3.69 2.43
C ILE A 136 -7.28 -2.67 2.90
N GLU A 137 -6.16 -3.11 3.45
CA GLU A 137 -5.03 -2.28 3.88
C GLU A 137 -4.43 -1.46 2.75
N GLU A 138 -4.59 -1.89 1.50
CA GLU A 138 -4.11 -1.19 0.31
C GLU A 138 -5.17 -0.26 -0.31
N LEU A 139 -6.42 -0.37 0.13
CA LEU A 139 -7.55 0.33 -0.52
C LEU A 139 -7.38 1.84 -0.51
N SER A 140 -7.07 2.44 0.64
CA SER A 140 -6.87 3.90 0.74
C SER A 140 -5.77 4.40 -0.20
N ARG A 141 -4.66 3.67 -0.31
CA ARG A 141 -3.59 4.01 -1.24
C ARG A 141 -4.02 3.89 -2.69
N ARG A 142 -4.77 2.84 -3.04
CA ARG A 142 -5.30 2.62 -4.39
C ARG A 142 -6.35 3.68 -4.76
N LEU A 143 -7.28 3.99 -3.85
CA LEU A 143 -8.27 5.05 -4.02
C LEU A 143 -7.61 6.41 -4.22
N ARG A 144 -6.61 6.75 -3.42
CA ARG A 144 -5.87 8.01 -3.55
C ARG A 144 -5.29 8.17 -4.95
N ARG A 145 -4.69 7.11 -5.49
CA ARG A 145 -4.14 7.12 -6.86
C ARG A 145 -5.21 7.22 -7.94
N SER A 146 -6.32 6.51 -7.80
CA SER A 146 -7.41 6.52 -8.79
C SER A 146 -8.21 7.82 -8.80
N MET A 147 -8.26 8.53 -7.66
CA MET A 147 -8.91 9.83 -7.54
C MET A 147 -7.95 10.99 -7.83
N ALA A 148 -6.65 10.73 -8.04
CA ALA A 148 -5.65 11.76 -8.26
C ALA A 148 -5.97 12.62 -9.49
N ILE A 149 -5.94 13.93 -9.32
CA ILE A 149 -6.06 14.90 -10.40
C ILE A 149 -4.65 15.28 -10.82
N ARG A 150 -4.37 15.20 -12.13
CA ARG A 150 -3.08 15.55 -12.70
C ARG A 150 -3.28 16.51 -13.84
N LEU A 151 -2.84 17.76 -13.66
CA LEU A 151 -2.91 18.81 -14.66
C LEU A 151 -1.57 18.94 -15.37
N ARG A 152 -1.50 18.40 -16.57
CA ARG A 152 -0.30 18.40 -17.42
C ARG A 152 -0.29 19.62 -18.34
N THR A 153 0.81 19.86 -19.02
CA THR A 153 0.93 20.93 -20.03
C THR A 153 -0.19 20.86 -21.09
N SER A 154 -0.57 19.64 -21.51
CA SER A 154 -1.70 19.44 -22.44
C SER A 154 -3.03 19.97 -21.92
N ASP A 155 -3.27 19.84 -20.62
CA ASP A 155 -4.52 20.28 -20.00
C ASP A 155 -4.57 21.82 -19.90
N TRP A 156 -3.40 22.45 -19.63
CA TRP A 156 -3.26 23.91 -19.72
C TRP A 156 -3.54 24.41 -21.13
N GLU A 157 -3.03 23.76 -22.17
CA GLU A 157 -3.32 24.13 -23.55
C GLU A 157 -4.79 23.93 -23.90
N GLN A 158 -5.42 22.86 -23.44
CA GLN A 158 -6.86 22.65 -23.64
C GLN A 158 -7.70 23.74 -22.97
N LEU A 159 -7.36 24.11 -21.74
CA LEU A 159 -8.02 25.21 -21.03
C LEU A 159 -7.91 26.55 -21.80
N ARG A 160 -6.71 26.86 -22.28
CA ARG A 160 -6.44 28.09 -23.07
C ARG A 160 -7.25 28.12 -24.35
N ARG A 161 -7.37 26.99 -25.06
CA ARG A 161 -8.19 26.87 -26.28
C ARG A 161 -9.69 27.04 -25.98
N ALA A 162 -10.15 26.52 -24.83
CA ALA A 162 -11.54 26.65 -24.40
C ALA A 162 -11.90 28.13 -24.04
N HIS A 163 -10.90 28.92 -23.58
CA HIS A 163 -11.08 30.29 -23.12
C HIS A 163 -10.10 31.27 -23.79
N PRO A 164 -10.27 31.59 -25.09
CA PRO A 164 -9.33 32.42 -25.81
C PRO A 164 -9.17 33.83 -25.22
N ALA A 165 -10.22 34.38 -24.61
CA ALA A 165 -10.17 35.67 -23.94
C ALA A 165 -9.25 35.72 -22.72
N ALA A 166 -9.02 34.58 -22.06
CA ALA A 166 -8.14 34.45 -20.91
C ALA A 166 -6.77 33.85 -21.26
N ASP A 167 -6.49 33.54 -22.53
CA ASP A 167 -5.29 32.85 -22.99
C ASP A 167 -4.00 33.45 -22.43
N GLN A 168 -3.85 34.75 -22.56
CA GLN A 168 -2.66 35.48 -22.10
C GLN A 168 -2.49 35.38 -20.56
N ALA A 169 -3.58 35.53 -19.81
CA ALA A 169 -3.54 35.46 -18.34
C ALA A 169 -3.18 34.05 -17.86
N LEU A 170 -3.77 33.03 -18.48
CA LEU A 170 -3.46 31.62 -18.18
C LEU A 170 -2.00 31.27 -18.51
N MET A 171 -1.49 31.74 -19.65
CA MET A 171 -0.09 31.53 -20.04
C MET A 171 0.86 32.20 -19.03
N GLN A 172 0.61 33.48 -18.69
CA GLN A 172 1.43 34.21 -17.73
C GLN A 172 1.43 33.55 -16.35
N LEU A 173 0.29 33.02 -15.90
CA LEU A 173 0.19 32.30 -14.62
C LEU A 173 0.98 31.00 -14.66
N HIS A 174 0.82 30.19 -15.71
CA HIS A 174 1.57 28.95 -15.91
C HIS A 174 3.09 29.20 -15.92
N ASP A 175 3.55 30.19 -16.68
CA ASP A 175 4.96 30.55 -16.79
C ASP A 175 5.53 31.11 -15.48
N ARG A 176 4.73 31.86 -14.73
CA ARG A 176 5.13 32.36 -13.41
C ARG A 176 5.35 31.25 -12.43
N ILE A 177 4.40 30.28 -12.37
CA ILE A 177 4.51 29.10 -11.50
C ILE A 177 5.72 28.28 -11.93
N GLY A 178 5.85 27.97 -13.22
CA GLY A 178 6.98 27.18 -13.75
C GLY A 178 8.33 27.79 -13.44
N ARG A 179 8.52 29.10 -13.70
CA ARG A 179 9.78 29.79 -13.38
C ARG A 179 10.13 29.69 -11.90
N ARG A 180 9.17 29.82 -11.00
CA ARG A 180 9.42 29.68 -9.57
C ARG A 180 9.80 28.25 -9.21
N LEU A 181 9.07 27.25 -9.70
CA LEU A 181 9.35 25.84 -9.43
C LEU A 181 10.74 25.43 -9.88
N PHE A 182 11.19 25.87 -11.05
CA PHE A 182 12.52 25.55 -11.58
C PHE A 182 13.64 26.45 -11.03
N SER A 183 13.32 27.53 -10.29
CA SER A 183 14.33 28.35 -9.62
C SER A 183 14.80 27.78 -8.26
N GLU A 184 14.03 26.89 -7.65
CA GLU A 184 14.41 26.20 -6.44
C GLU A 184 15.40 25.04 -6.73
N ALA A 185 16.23 24.70 -5.74
CA ALA A 185 17.15 23.60 -5.89
C ALA A 185 16.39 22.28 -6.16
N PRO A 186 16.84 21.46 -7.13
CA PRO A 186 16.16 20.21 -7.45
C PRO A 186 16.17 19.28 -6.25
N ARG A 187 14.97 18.79 -5.88
CA ARG A 187 14.80 17.75 -4.87
C ARG A 187 14.93 16.38 -5.50
N ILE A 188 15.36 15.40 -4.71
CA ILE A 188 15.56 14.04 -5.17
C ILE A 188 14.27 13.44 -5.75
N ASP A 189 13.12 13.74 -5.12
CA ASP A 189 11.81 13.21 -5.52
C ASP A 189 11.15 14.02 -6.65
N ALA A 190 11.80 15.09 -7.13
CA ALA A 190 11.25 16.02 -8.12
C ALA A 190 9.84 16.55 -7.77
N GLN A 191 9.46 16.51 -6.49
CA GLN A 191 8.16 16.97 -6.00
C GLN A 191 8.31 18.22 -5.15
N MET A 192 7.46 19.22 -5.39
CA MET A 192 7.51 20.50 -4.70
C MET A 192 6.12 20.95 -4.28
N ARG A 193 6.00 21.47 -3.06
CA ARG A 193 4.75 22.08 -2.59
C ARG A 193 4.47 23.37 -3.37
N LEU A 194 3.22 23.54 -3.78
CA LEU A 194 2.76 24.79 -4.34
C LEU A 194 2.44 25.79 -3.22
N ASN A 195 2.84 27.04 -3.40
CA ASN A 195 2.49 28.09 -2.45
C ASN A 195 1.01 28.44 -2.56
N GLY A 196 0.34 28.63 -1.42
CA GLY A 196 -1.12 28.83 -1.36
C GLY A 196 -1.67 29.97 -2.23
N GLY A 197 -0.84 30.96 -2.61
CA GLY A 197 -1.24 32.06 -3.50
C GLY A 197 -1.46 31.64 -4.96
N ASP A 198 -0.82 30.60 -5.47
CA ASP A 198 -0.97 30.19 -6.87
C ASP A 198 -2.28 29.42 -7.13
N PRO A 199 -2.66 28.43 -6.29
CA PRO A 199 -3.98 27.83 -6.40
C PRO A 199 -5.11 28.83 -6.30
N GLN A 200 -5.00 29.81 -5.41
CA GLN A 200 -6.02 30.83 -5.24
C GLN A 200 -6.13 31.74 -6.45
N ALA A 201 -5.01 32.26 -6.98
CA ALA A 201 -5.01 33.09 -8.17
C ALA A 201 -5.62 32.39 -9.39
N LEU A 202 -5.36 31.06 -9.51
CA LEU A 202 -5.97 30.27 -10.56
C LEU A 202 -7.48 30.06 -10.32
N LYS A 203 -7.91 29.76 -9.11
CA LYS A 203 -9.34 29.64 -8.76
C LYS A 203 -10.11 30.94 -9.06
N ASP A 204 -9.54 32.08 -8.67
CA ASP A 204 -10.14 33.40 -8.93
C ASP A 204 -10.29 33.63 -10.43
N LEU A 205 -9.25 33.34 -11.22
CA LEU A 205 -9.31 33.49 -12.68
C LEU A 205 -10.36 32.55 -13.29
N LEU A 206 -10.36 31.27 -12.93
CA LEU A 206 -11.29 30.28 -13.47
C LEU A 206 -12.76 30.58 -13.09
N SER A 207 -12.99 31.15 -11.92
CA SER A 207 -14.35 31.54 -11.49
C SER A 207 -14.98 32.60 -12.36
N VAL A 208 -14.16 33.44 -13.03
CA VAL A 208 -14.61 34.52 -13.87
C VAL A 208 -14.81 34.10 -15.34
N ILE A 209 -14.01 33.14 -15.82
CA ILE A 209 -14.00 32.80 -17.26
C ILE A 209 -15.11 31.81 -17.68
N GLY A 210 -15.79 31.19 -16.72
CA GLY A 210 -16.93 30.29 -16.98
C GLY A 210 -16.59 28.80 -16.89
N PRO A 211 -17.42 27.89 -17.44
CA PRO A 211 -17.28 26.47 -17.28
C PRO A 211 -15.97 25.95 -17.89
N CYS A 212 -15.22 25.18 -17.10
CA CYS A 212 -13.93 24.62 -17.49
C CYS A 212 -14.06 23.16 -17.96
N PRO A 213 -13.25 22.75 -18.96
CA PRO A 213 -13.20 21.33 -19.35
C PRO A 213 -12.59 20.46 -18.25
N GLU A 214 -12.84 19.14 -18.30
CA GLU A 214 -12.09 18.20 -17.47
C GLU A 214 -10.60 18.17 -17.88
N PRO A 215 -9.67 18.05 -16.93
CA PRO A 215 -9.88 17.80 -15.48
C PRO A 215 -9.99 19.08 -14.61
N TRP A 216 -10.11 20.27 -15.22
CA TRP A 216 -10.16 21.56 -14.51
C TRP A 216 -11.43 21.74 -13.68
N SER A 217 -12.56 21.22 -14.15
CA SER A 217 -13.83 21.25 -13.41
C SER A 217 -13.71 20.46 -12.10
N THR A 218 -13.10 19.30 -12.14
CA THR A 218 -12.83 18.48 -10.95
C THR A 218 -11.84 19.17 -10.02
N TRP A 219 -10.78 19.80 -10.57
CA TRP A 219 -9.80 20.56 -9.79
C TRP A 219 -10.44 21.75 -9.05
N LEU A 220 -11.36 22.48 -9.70
CA LEU A 220 -12.05 23.61 -9.08
C LEU A 220 -12.90 23.20 -7.88
N ASN A 221 -13.52 22.01 -7.96
CA ASN A 221 -14.38 21.46 -6.91
C ASN A 221 -13.58 20.79 -5.79
N ALA A 222 -12.26 20.61 -5.95
CA ALA A 222 -11.42 20.01 -4.90
C ALA A 222 -11.27 20.98 -3.71
N ASP A 223 -11.70 20.51 -2.53
CA ASP A 223 -11.55 21.25 -1.29
C ASP A 223 -10.09 21.20 -0.81
N PRO A 224 -9.40 22.35 -0.68
CA PRO A 224 -8.01 22.40 -0.22
C PRO A 224 -7.78 21.77 1.16
N GLN A 225 -8.82 21.64 1.99
CA GLN A 225 -8.72 21.01 3.31
C GLN A 225 -8.72 19.47 3.22
N GLN A 226 -9.25 18.92 2.13
CA GLN A 226 -9.37 17.47 1.91
C GLN A 226 -8.38 16.95 0.86
N TRP A 227 -7.67 17.85 0.16
CA TRP A 227 -6.77 17.47 -0.92
C TRP A 227 -5.36 18.03 -0.69
N GLY A 228 -4.35 17.17 -0.78
CA GLY A 228 -2.95 17.57 -0.87
C GLY A 228 -2.61 18.03 -2.28
N SER A 229 -1.81 19.09 -2.41
CA SER A 229 -1.47 19.72 -3.69
C SER A 229 0.03 19.97 -3.81
N TRP A 230 0.62 19.55 -4.94
CA TRP A 230 2.04 19.74 -5.24
C TRP A 230 2.31 19.75 -6.74
N ALA A 231 3.53 20.12 -7.13
CA ALA A 231 4.04 19.99 -8.48
C ALA A 231 5.03 18.83 -8.58
N GLU A 232 4.90 18.02 -9.63
CA GLU A 232 5.93 17.06 -10.07
C GLU A 232 6.73 17.69 -11.21
N LEU A 233 8.07 17.70 -11.09
CA LEU A 233 8.96 18.37 -12.02
C LEU A 233 9.68 17.37 -12.91
N ASP A 234 9.65 17.60 -14.22
CA ASP A 234 10.55 16.95 -15.17
C ASP A 234 11.66 17.92 -15.57
N HIS A 235 12.80 17.81 -14.93
CA HIS A 235 13.96 18.67 -15.22
C HIS A 235 14.57 18.44 -16.60
N LYS A 236 14.33 17.27 -17.24
CA LYS A 236 14.83 16.99 -18.59
C LYS A 236 14.00 17.69 -19.65
N LEU A 237 12.68 17.67 -19.47
CA LEU A 237 11.75 18.29 -20.41
C LEU A 237 11.40 19.74 -20.03
N LEU A 238 11.86 20.22 -18.87
CA LEU A 238 11.47 21.50 -18.28
C LEU A 238 9.94 21.66 -18.19
N GLN A 239 9.28 20.57 -17.85
CA GLN A 239 7.84 20.50 -17.67
C GLN A 239 7.48 20.21 -16.22
N TRP A 240 6.29 20.61 -15.85
CA TRP A 240 5.75 20.30 -14.53
C TRP A 240 4.28 19.90 -14.64
N THR A 241 3.88 19.05 -13.71
CA THR A 241 2.50 18.56 -13.59
C THR A 241 1.97 18.97 -12.23
N TRP A 242 0.80 19.58 -12.22
CA TRP A 242 0.12 19.86 -10.96
C TRP A 242 -0.64 18.64 -10.50
N CYS A 243 -0.30 18.13 -9.32
CA CYS A 243 -0.89 16.93 -8.76
C CYS A 243 -1.74 17.29 -7.53
N LEU A 244 -2.94 16.73 -7.46
CA LEU A 244 -3.79 16.73 -6.28
C LEU A 244 -4.15 15.31 -5.95
N GLU A 245 -4.05 14.96 -4.67
CA GLU A 245 -4.53 13.66 -4.16
C GLU A 245 -5.34 13.87 -2.88
N PRO A 246 -6.40 13.08 -2.67
CA PRO A 246 -7.19 13.18 -1.45
C PRO A 246 -6.38 12.76 -0.22
N LEU A 247 -6.49 13.49 0.87
CA LEU A 247 -5.82 13.18 2.12
C LEU A 247 -6.40 11.93 2.76
N GLU A 248 -7.74 11.85 2.83
CA GLU A 248 -8.51 10.74 3.40
C GLU A 248 -9.54 10.23 2.36
N PRO A 249 -9.13 9.35 1.42
CA PRO A 249 -9.98 8.97 0.27
C PRO A 249 -11.24 8.19 0.67
N LEU A 250 -11.20 7.37 1.73
CA LEU A 250 -12.38 6.65 2.22
C LEU A 250 -13.41 7.59 2.82
N ALA A 251 -12.99 8.66 3.48
CA ALA A 251 -13.89 9.68 4.01
C ALA A 251 -14.61 10.45 2.89
N LEU A 252 -13.94 10.70 1.76
CA LEU A 252 -14.56 11.31 0.57
C LEU A 252 -15.62 10.42 -0.07
N LEU A 253 -15.47 9.10 0.04
CA LEU A 253 -16.45 8.13 -0.41
C LEU A 253 -17.41 7.74 0.74
N SER A 254 -17.78 8.70 1.58
CA SER A 254 -18.67 8.49 2.70
C SER A 254 -19.94 7.76 2.25
N GLY A 255 -20.32 6.69 2.97
CA GLY A 255 -21.45 5.84 2.60
C GLY A 255 -21.10 4.68 1.65
N LEU A 256 -19.90 4.63 1.03
CA LEU A 256 -19.50 3.45 0.27
C LEU A 256 -19.50 2.18 1.13
N LEU A 257 -18.95 2.26 2.32
CA LEU A 257 -18.87 1.15 3.28
C LEU A 257 -19.90 1.25 4.42
N ARG A 258 -20.48 2.44 4.67
CA ARG A 258 -21.47 2.63 5.73
C ARG A 258 -22.57 1.56 5.62
N ASP A 259 -23.55 1.34 5.91
CA ASP A 259 -24.68 0.42 5.83
C ASP A 259 -24.68 -0.59 4.66
N ARG A 260 -23.59 -0.69 3.89
CA ARG A 260 -23.46 -1.62 2.75
C ARG A 260 -22.95 -2.98 3.23
N PRO A 261 -23.54 -4.09 2.74
CA PRO A 261 -22.93 -5.41 2.93
C PRO A 261 -21.50 -5.42 2.35
N ALA A 262 -20.52 -5.79 3.17
CA ALA A 262 -19.15 -5.86 2.71
C ALA A 262 -18.37 -6.97 3.41
N LEU A 263 -17.51 -7.63 2.65
CA LEU A 263 -16.52 -8.58 3.14
C LEU A 263 -15.14 -8.01 2.84
N LEU A 264 -14.41 -7.68 3.88
CA LEU A 264 -13.07 -7.12 3.80
C LEU A 264 -12.06 -8.17 4.28
N LEU A 265 -11.01 -8.42 3.47
CA LEU A 265 -9.88 -9.23 3.87
C LEU A 265 -8.67 -8.32 4.10
N ASN A 266 -8.07 -8.41 5.27
CA ASN A 266 -6.84 -7.72 5.62
C ASN A 266 -5.69 -8.71 5.69
N SER A 267 -4.68 -8.55 4.84
CA SER A 267 -3.48 -9.40 4.81
C SER A 267 -2.25 -8.71 5.42
N GLY A 268 -2.37 -7.45 5.84
CA GLY A 268 -1.29 -6.67 6.45
C GLY A 268 -1.10 -6.91 7.95
N GLY A 269 -1.97 -7.71 8.57
CA GLY A 269 -2.04 -7.86 10.02
C GLY A 269 -2.94 -6.82 10.70
N GLU A 270 -3.11 -6.95 12.00
CA GLU A 270 -3.86 -5.97 12.79
C GLU A 270 -3.10 -4.63 12.84
N SER A 271 -3.75 -3.54 12.49
CA SER A 271 -3.14 -2.21 12.41
C SER A 271 -4.13 -1.14 12.87
N GLY A 272 -3.76 -0.36 13.88
CA GLY A 272 -4.56 0.78 14.33
C GLY A 272 -4.79 1.85 13.25
N CYS A 273 -4.01 1.85 12.18
CA CYS A 273 -4.22 2.72 11.03
C CYS A 273 -5.46 2.28 10.23
N LEU A 274 -5.57 0.99 9.91
CA LEU A 274 -6.72 0.44 9.20
C LEU A 274 -8.00 0.57 10.03
N GLU A 275 -7.93 0.27 11.33
CA GLU A 275 -9.09 0.41 12.23
C GLU A 275 -9.63 1.85 12.22
N ARG A 276 -8.75 2.85 12.31
CA ARG A 276 -9.14 4.25 12.24
C ARG A 276 -9.78 4.60 10.89
N GLU A 277 -9.17 4.18 9.77
CA GLU A 277 -9.71 4.45 8.43
C GLU A 277 -11.10 3.82 8.24
N LEU A 278 -11.32 2.62 8.79
CA LEU A 278 -12.62 1.94 8.74
C LEU A 278 -13.66 2.63 9.63
N ASP A 279 -13.26 3.12 10.80
CA ASP A 279 -14.14 3.90 11.69
C ASP A 279 -14.55 5.23 11.02
N GLU A 280 -13.61 5.94 10.39
CA GLU A 280 -13.87 7.16 9.63
C GLU A 280 -14.80 6.91 8.43
N ALA A 281 -14.68 5.72 7.81
CA ALA A 281 -15.60 5.27 6.75
C ALA A 281 -16.95 4.75 7.28
N ALA A 282 -17.18 4.79 8.60
CA ALA A 282 -18.34 4.25 9.29
C ALA A 282 -18.62 2.77 8.97
N PHE A 283 -17.55 1.98 8.87
CA PHE A 283 -17.62 0.54 8.71
C PHE A 283 -17.49 -0.15 10.08
N HIS A 284 -18.55 -0.81 10.52
CA HIS A 284 -18.61 -1.49 11.82
C HIS A 284 -18.91 -2.98 11.61
N PRO A 285 -17.90 -3.85 11.56
CA PRO A 285 -18.10 -5.25 11.20
C PRO A 285 -18.95 -5.97 12.26
N VAL A 286 -20.01 -6.63 11.82
CA VAL A 286 -20.82 -7.54 12.65
C VAL A 286 -20.01 -8.78 13.01
N VAL A 287 -19.08 -9.16 12.15
CA VAL A 287 -18.14 -10.25 12.37
C VAL A 287 -16.73 -9.78 12.09
N SER A 288 -15.87 -9.91 13.10
CA SER A 288 -14.42 -9.80 12.96
C SER A 288 -13.79 -11.14 13.32
N ALA A 289 -12.88 -11.63 12.46
CA ALA A 289 -12.18 -12.88 12.65
C ALA A 289 -10.70 -12.74 12.30
N CYS A 290 -9.82 -13.40 13.05
CA CYS A 290 -8.39 -13.44 12.79
C CYS A 290 -7.95 -14.89 12.51
N LEU A 291 -7.36 -15.10 11.35
CA LEU A 291 -6.82 -16.39 10.90
C LEU A 291 -5.30 -16.35 11.03
N ARG A 292 -4.77 -16.82 12.17
CA ARG A 292 -3.34 -16.79 12.50
C ARG A 292 -2.63 -18.02 11.91
N GLU A 293 -1.41 -17.83 11.43
CA GLU A 293 -0.54 -18.94 11.00
C GLU A 293 0.45 -19.27 12.13
N PRO A 294 0.56 -20.57 12.55
CA PRO A 294 1.48 -20.96 13.62
C PRO A 294 2.95 -20.61 13.33
N ASP A 295 3.36 -20.69 12.08
CA ASP A 295 4.74 -20.38 11.68
C ASP A 295 5.14 -18.91 11.96
N LEU A 296 4.17 -18.02 12.11
CA LEU A 296 4.41 -16.63 12.46
C LEU A 296 4.48 -16.39 13.99
N ASP A 297 4.15 -17.40 14.79
CA ASP A 297 4.31 -17.38 16.24
C ASP A 297 5.74 -17.80 16.67
N GLU A 298 6.59 -18.24 15.72
CA GLU A 298 7.99 -18.54 15.99
C GLU A 298 8.76 -17.25 16.36
N PRO A 299 9.61 -17.32 17.41
CA PRO A 299 10.34 -16.15 17.87
C PRO A 299 11.34 -15.64 16.83
N LEU A 300 11.25 -14.37 16.47
CA LEU A 300 12.19 -13.72 15.55
C LEU A 300 13.50 -13.37 16.30
N SER A 301 14.64 -13.82 15.78
CA SER A 301 15.95 -13.45 16.30
C SER A 301 16.30 -12.02 15.92
N ILE A 302 16.33 -11.07 16.90
CA ILE A 302 16.52 -9.64 16.63
C ILE A 302 17.87 -9.16 17.18
N PHE A 303 18.68 -8.60 16.28
CA PHE A 303 19.87 -7.79 16.61
C PHE A 303 19.51 -6.30 16.56
N ALA A 304 19.40 -5.65 17.71
CA ALA A 304 19.16 -4.23 17.84
C ALA A 304 20.10 -3.63 18.88
N PRO A 305 21.30 -3.18 18.49
CA PRO A 305 22.30 -2.63 19.40
C PRO A 305 21.75 -1.47 20.23
N ARG A 306 22.14 -1.41 21.51
CA ARG A 306 21.66 -0.36 22.42
C ARG A 306 22.20 1.03 22.09
N ARG A 307 23.44 1.09 21.57
CA ARG A 307 24.13 2.35 21.24
C ARG A 307 24.25 2.45 19.73
N GLN A 308 23.36 3.22 19.12
CA GLN A 308 23.34 3.49 17.70
C GLN A 308 23.16 4.98 17.48
N PRO A 309 23.80 5.57 16.45
CA PRO A 309 23.55 6.95 16.08
C PRO A 309 22.12 7.10 15.53
N LEU A 310 21.58 8.30 15.65
CA LEU A 310 20.29 8.63 15.02
C LEU A 310 20.49 8.89 13.52
N PRO A 311 19.49 8.58 12.67
CA PRO A 311 19.59 8.73 11.22
C PRO A 311 19.96 10.13 10.69
N ASN A 312 19.70 11.17 11.49
CA ASN A 312 20.00 12.55 11.15
C ASN A 312 21.41 13.02 11.59
N THR A 313 22.28 12.11 12.04
CA THR A 313 23.66 12.44 12.42
C THR A 313 24.64 12.12 11.30
N GLU A 314 25.71 12.90 11.18
CA GLU A 314 26.74 12.71 10.15
C GLU A 314 27.41 11.33 10.20
N VAL A 315 27.54 10.75 11.38
CA VAL A 315 28.16 9.43 11.58
C VAL A 315 27.25 8.26 11.25
N TYR A 316 25.99 8.52 10.89
CA TYR A 316 25.00 7.43 10.69
C TYR A 316 25.31 6.58 9.46
N ALA A 317 25.68 7.21 8.34
CA ALA A 317 25.98 6.49 7.11
C ALA A 317 27.16 5.52 7.28
N ASP A 318 28.23 5.96 7.95
CA ASP A 318 29.41 5.13 8.24
C ASP A 318 29.07 4.00 9.22
N HIS A 319 28.28 4.28 10.24
CA HIS A 319 27.80 3.26 11.17
C HIS A 319 26.94 2.20 10.47
N LEU A 320 26.01 2.63 9.62
CA LEU A 320 25.14 1.73 8.85
C LEU A 320 25.97 0.82 7.92
N LEU A 321 26.95 1.39 7.22
CA LEU A 321 27.86 0.65 6.35
C LEU A 321 28.64 -0.39 7.16
N GLU A 322 29.30 0.01 8.24
CA GLU A 322 30.14 -0.86 9.06
C GLU A 322 29.32 -2.01 9.68
N GLN A 323 28.15 -1.74 10.21
CA GLN A 323 27.30 -2.79 10.77
C GLN A 323 26.75 -3.72 9.67
N SER A 324 26.36 -3.18 8.52
CA SER A 324 25.91 -3.99 7.38
C SER A 324 27.01 -4.93 6.87
N ARG A 325 28.24 -4.44 6.77
CA ARG A 325 29.44 -5.26 6.42
C ARG A 325 29.61 -6.44 7.35
N ARG A 326 29.57 -6.20 8.66
CA ARG A 326 29.70 -7.25 9.69
C ARG A 326 28.58 -8.28 9.63
N LEU A 327 27.37 -7.83 9.32
CA LEU A 327 26.19 -8.66 9.20
C LEU A 327 26.21 -9.55 7.94
N ILE A 328 26.77 -9.05 6.83
CA ILE A 328 26.89 -9.73 5.55
C ILE A 328 28.06 -10.74 5.55
N LEU A 329 29.16 -10.42 6.22
CA LEU A 329 30.33 -11.28 6.30
C LEU A 329 29.96 -12.66 6.89
N GLY A 330 30.43 -13.73 6.25
CA GLY A 330 30.21 -15.10 6.71
C GLY A 330 28.80 -15.63 6.49
N ARG A 331 27.95 -14.94 5.68
CA ARG A 331 26.63 -15.41 5.32
C ARG A 331 26.59 -16.02 3.92
N SER A 332 25.85 -17.13 3.81
CA SER A 332 25.69 -17.89 2.57
C SER A 332 24.31 -17.74 1.95
N GLY A 333 23.33 -17.18 2.68
CA GLY A 333 21.98 -16.97 2.20
C GLY A 333 21.68 -15.52 1.83
N LEU A 334 20.49 -15.29 1.29
CA LEU A 334 20.02 -13.99 0.85
C LEU A 334 19.91 -13.00 2.01
N THR A 335 20.52 -11.82 1.85
CA THR A 335 20.42 -10.70 2.78
C THR A 335 19.67 -9.55 2.12
N LEU A 336 18.70 -8.99 2.83
CA LEU A 336 17.98 -7.79 2.43
C LEU A 336 18.37 -6.60 3.29
N VAL A 337 18.56 -5.44 2.68
CA VAL A 337 18.80 -4.17 3.37
C VAL A 337 17.71 -3.19 2.98
N LEU A 338 16.86 -2.80 3.94
CA LEU A 338 15.69 -1.96 3.72
C LEU A 338 15.91 -0.53 4.19
N LEU A 339 15.79 0.42 3.27
CA LEU A 339 15.76 1.84 3.54
C LEU A 339 15.15 2.63 2.37
N ASP A 340 14.33 3.63 2.66
CA ASP A 340 13.64 4.43 1.65
C ASP A 340 14.43 5.67 1.21
N ASP A 341 15.41 6.15 2.00
CA ASP A 341 16.25 7.26 1.61
C ASP A 341 17.12 6.87 0.39
N LEU A 342 16.84 7.47 -0.76
CA LEU A 342 17.50 7.15 -2.03
C LEU A 342 18.99 7.47 -2.01
N SER A 343 19.39 8.59 -1.42
CA SER A 343 20.80 9.01 -1.36
C SER A 343 21.62 8.05 -0.51
N LEU A 344 21.12 7.79 0.70
CA LEU A 344 21.75 6.86 1.64
C LEU A 344 21.78 5.43 1.07
N ARG A 345 20.69 4.99 0.42
CA ARG A 345 20.61 3.65 -0.20
C ARG A 345 21.67 3.49 -1.29
N ARG A 346 21.79 4.45 -2.22
CA ARG A 346 22.78 4.42 -3.28
C ARG A 346 24.22 4.44 -2.75
N GLN A 347 24.49 5.29 -1.76
CA GLN A 347 25.79 5.35 -1.11
C GLN A 347 26.14 4.00 -0.46
N LEU A 348 25.23 3.43 0.31
CA LEU A 348 25.40 2.14 0.96
C LEU A 348 25.59 1.01 -0.05
N THR A 349 24.73 0.95 -1.08
CA THR A 349 24.80 -0.09 -2.12
C THR A 349 26.13 -0.04 -2.87
N SER A 350 26.59 1.16 -3.27
CA SER A 350 27.86 1.34 -3.95
C SER A 350 29.06 0.91 -3.08
N ALA A 351 29.05 1.29 -1.78
CA ALA A 351 30.12 0.91 -0.87
C ALA A 351 30.15 -0.61 -0.59
N LEU A 352 28.99 -1.24 -0.45
CA LEU A 352 28.89 -2.70 -0.29
C LEU A 352 29.28 -3.43 -1.57
N ALA A 353 28.91 -2.92 -2.75
CA ALA A 353 29.29 -3.51 -4.04
C ALA A 353 30.81 -3.42 -4.30
N ALA A 354 31.47 -2.38 -3.84
CA ALA A 354 32.94 -2.25 -3.90
C ALA A 354 33.66 -3.37 -3.11
N GLU A 355 33.04 -3.90 -2.07
CA GLU A 355 33.64 -4.95 -1.23
C GLU A 355 33.15 -6.36 -1.59
N PHE A 356 31.86 -6.51 -1.83
CA PHE A 356 31.22 -7.82 -2.05
C PHE A 356 30.95 -8.13 -3.53
N GLY A 357 31.27 -7.21 -4.45
CA GLY A 357 31.14 -7.41 -5.88
C GLY A 357 29.71 -7.55 -6.40
N THR A 358 29.53 -8.39 -7.41
CA THR A 358 28.28 -8.58 -8.16
C THR A 358 27.13 -9.15 -7.35
N ARG A 359 27.40 -9.74 -6.17
CA ARG A 359 26.37 -10.23 -5.28
C ARG A 359 25.51 -9.12 -4.64
N VAL A 360 25.96 -7.86 -4.70
CA VAL A 360 25.20 -6.70 -4.20
C VAL A 360 24.43 -6.07 -5.35
N VAL A 361 23.11 -6.05 -5.23
CA VAL A 361 22.18 -5.53 -6.25
C VAL A 361 21.17 -4.60 -5.65
N GLU A 362 20.66 -3.66 -6.45
CA GLU A 362 19.53 -2.80 -6.06
C GLU A 362 18.23 -3.33 -6.70
N GLU A 363 17.24 -3.62 -5.87
CA GLU A 363 15.86 -3.97 -6.27
C GLU A 363 15.80 -5.02 -7.41
N SER A 364 16.50 -6.13 -7.27
CA SER A 364 16.54 -7.22 -8.26
C SER A 364 15.72 -8.43 -7.78
N THR A 365 14.91 -8.99 -8.68
CA THR A 365 14.12 -10.22 -8.42
C THR A 365 14.91 -11.51 -8.76
N ALA A 366 16.12 -11.39 -9.29
CA ALA A 366 17.00 -12.51 -9.62
C ALA A 366 18.37 -12.38 -8.93
N PRO A 367 18.42 -12.39 -7.58
CA PRO A 367 19.67 -12.32 -6.85
C PRO A 367 20.44 -13.65 -6.92
N GLU A 368 21.76 -13.58 -6.69
CA GLU A 368 22.55 -14.77 -6.40
C GLU A 368 22.06 -15.45 -5.09
N PRO A 369 22.27 -16.75 -4.86
CA PRO A 369 21.85 -17.43 -3.65
C PRO A 369 22.36 -16.79 -2.35
N ASN A 370 23.59 -16.24 -2.37
CA ASN A 370 24.21 -15.49 -1.28
C ASN A 370 24.14 -13.98 -1.50
N GLY A 371 23.17 -13.52 -2.30
CA GLY A 371 23.02 -12.12 -2.71
C GLY A 371 22.71 -11.18 -1.58
N VAL A 372 23.00 -9.91 -1.82
CA VAL A 372 22.63 -8.78 -0.96
C VAL A 372 21.75 -7.83 -1.77
N ILE A 373 20.50 -7.70 -1.42
CA ILE A 373 19.58 -6.78 -2.08
C ILE A 373 19.41 -5.54 -1.21
N SER A 374 19.71 -4.38 -1.75
CA SER A 374 19.36 -3.10 -1.18
C SER A 374 18.04 -2.61 -1.80
N ALA A 375 17.02 -2.36 -0.99
CA ALA A 375 15.69 -2.09 -1.51
C ALA A 375 14.89 -1.09 -0.65
N ARG A 376 13.87 -0.51 -1.29
CA ARG A 376 12.80 0.22 -0.60
C ARG A 376 11.83 -0.76 0.07
N TRP A 377 11.16 -0.31 1.12
CA TRP A 377 10.12 -1.06 1.80
C TRP A 377 9.00 -1.48 0.86
N SER A 378 8.50 -0.56 0.03
CA SER A 378 7.44 -0.84 -0.92
C SER A 378 7.83 -1.89 -1.96
N TRP A 379 9.07 -1.85 -2.44
CA TRP A 379 9.57 -2.85 -3.38
C TRP A 379 9.65 -4.23 -2.75
N TRP A 380 10.19 -4.35 -1.53
CA TRP A 380 10.27 -5.61 -0.81
C TRP A 380 8.88 -6.23 -0.60
N LEU A 381 7.93 -5.46 -0.05
CA LEU A 381 6.58 -5.93 0.21
C LEU A 381 5.86 -6.40 -1.07
N GLN A 382 6.19 -5.83 -2.22
CA GLN A 382 5.60 -6.20 -3.51
C GLN A 382 6.23 -7.45 -4.12
N HIS A 383 7.53 -7.71 -3.89
CA HIS A 383 8.29 -8.75 -4.60
C HIS A 383 8.75 -9.91 -3.70
N GLN A 384 8.50 -9.86 -2.40
CA GLN A 384 8.98 -10.88 -1.44
C GLN A 384 8.60 -12.33 -1.82
N ASP A 385 7.49 -12.53 -2.52
CA ASP A 385 7.02 -13.85 -2.96
C ASP A 385 7.75 -14.40 -4.19
N GLN A 386 8.42 -13.52 -4.94
CA GLN A 386 9.20 -13.89 -6.12
C GLN A 386 10.64 -14.21 -5.78
N LEU A 387 11.03 -13.97 -4.54
CA LEU A 387 12.39 -14.13 -4.06
C LEU A 387 12.55 -15.38 -3.22
N PRO A 388 13.77 -15.97 -3.18
CA PRO A 388 14.10 -16.97 -2.17
C PRO A 388 13.87 -16.41 -0.77
N GLN A 389 13.57 -17.28 0.18
CA GLN A 389 13.41 -16.86 1.57
C GLN A 389 14.72 -16.26 2.10
N PRO A 390 14.68 -15.05 2.67
CA PRO A 390 15.88 -14.41 3.16
C PRO A 390 16.38 -15.09 4.45
N GLU A 391 17.69 -15.25 4.56
CA GLU A 391 18.34 -15.65 5.81
C GLU A 391 18.44 -14.47 6.78
N GLN A 392 18.50 -13.25 6.25
CA GLN A 392 18.69 -12.04 7.02
C GLN A 392 17.97 -10.84 6.40
N LEU A 393 17.36 -10.01 7.27
CA LEU A 393 16.83 -8.71 6.91
C LEU A 393 17.50 -7.64 7.79
N ILE A 394 18.01 -6.60 7.16
CA ILE A 394 18.62 -5.45 7.83
C ILE A 394 17.69 -4.24 7.61
N ILE A 395 17.11 -3.73 8.68
CA ILE A 395 16.41 -2.45 8.66
C ILE A 395 17.44 -1.35 8.86
N GLY A 396 17.84 -0.72 7.76
CA GLY A 396 18.69 0.47 7.79
C GLY A 396 17.90 1.67 8.31
N LEU A 397 16.71 1.89 7.77
CA LEU A 397 15.78 2.92 8.26
C LEU A 397 14.39 2.31 8.46
N LEU A 398 13.73 2.65 9.56
CA LEU A 398 12.31 2.34 9.74
C LEU A 398 11.47 3.02 8.65
N PRO A 399 10.35 2.42 8.23
CA PRO A 399 9.50 2.94 7.15
C PRO A 399 8.64 4.14 7.59
N ILE A 400 9.24 5.09 8.28
CA ILE A 400 8.57 6.32 8.68
C ILE A 400 8.58 7.28 7.50
N ALA A 401 7.41 7.64 7.02
CA ALA A 401 7.27 8.51 5.86
C ALA A 401 7.96 9.87 6.07
N SER A 402 8.63 10.35 5.02
CA SER A 402 9.33 11.64 5.06
C SER A 402 8.35 12.81 5.03
N LEU A 403 8.61 13.81 5.87
CA LEU A 403 7.90 15.10 5.83
C LEU A 403 8.25 15.95 4.59
N GLU A 404 9.28 15.58 3.85
CA GLU A 404 9.61 16.23 2.58
C GLU A 404 8.66 15.80 1.46
N CYS A 405 8.03 14.62 1.60
CA CYS A 405 6.96 14.21 0.70
C CYS A 405 5.75 15.13 0.86
N PRO A 406 5.31 15.82 -0.22
CA PRO A 406 4.24 16.81 -0.12
C PRO A 406 2.92 16.25 0.40
N LEU A 407 2.56 15.03 0.01
CA LEU A 407 1.36 14.36 0.48
C LEU A 407 1.44 14.07 2.00
N THR A 408 2.54 13.50 2.45
CA THR A 408 2.77 13.25 3.89
C THR A 408 2.69 14.53 4.69
N SER A 409 3.35 15.58 4.20
CA SER A 409 3.34 16.89 4.84
C SER A 409 1.94 17.50 4.89
N ALA A 410 1.13 17.36 3.84
CA ALA A 410 -0.25 17.86 3.82
C ALA A 410 -1.14 17.13 4.84
N ARG A 411 -1.02 15.79 4.93
CA ARG A 411 -1.73 14.97 5.94
C ARG A 411 -1.33 15.36 7.36
N VAL A 412 -0.04 15.58 7.59
CA VAL A 412 0.47 16.04 8.87
C VAL A 412 -0.06 17.44 9.23
N ASP A 413 -0.10 18.36 8.27
CA ASP A 413 -0.64 19.70 8.49
C ASP A 413 -2.13 19.68 8.82
N GLN A 414 -2.91 18.80 8.17
CA GLN A 414 -4.32 18.57 8.51
C GLN A 414 -4.50 18.13 9.97
N LEU A 415 -3.73 17.12 10.41
CA LEU A 415 -3.78 16.63 11.80
C LEU A 415 -3.34 17.69 12.82
N LYS A 416 -2.32 18.51 12.49
CA LYS A 416 -1.91 19.65 13.32
C LYS A 416 -3.02 20.68 13.48
N GLN A 417 -3.75 20.99 12.39
CA GLN A 417 -4.88 21.91 12.44
C GLN A 417 -6.02 21.37 13.32
N GLN A 418 -6.17 20.04 13.37
CA GLN A 418 -7.12 19.35 14.24
C GLN A 418 -6.62 19.21 15.70
N GLY A 419 -5.40 19.67 16.01
CA GLY A 419 -4.80 19.55 17.34
C GLY A 419 -4.34 18.13 17.71
N GLN A 420 -4.20 17.24 16.72
CA GLN A 420 -3.81 15.83 16.94
C GLN A 420 -2.30 15.62 16.92
N ASP A 421 -1.82 14.61 17.64
CA ASP A 421 -0.43 14.15 17.56
C ASP A 421 -0.21 13.40 16.24
N TRP A 422 0.12 14.13 15.19
CA TRP A 422 0.32 13.62 13.83
C TRP A 422 1.32 12.46 13.76
N PHE A 423 2.34 12.44 14.64
CA PHE A 423 3.33 11.36 14.62
C PHE A 423 2.72 10.04 15.13
N ARG A 424 2.04 10.11 16.28
CA ARG A 424 1.41 8.93 16.91
C ARG A 424 0.11 8.52 16.22
N THR A 425 -0.56 9.46 15.57
CA THR A 425 -1.83 9.18 14.88
C THR A 425 -1.62 8.66 13.46
N LEU A 426 -0.55 9.08 12.77
CA LEU A 426 -0.35 8.80 11.35
C LEU A 426 0.97 8.05 11.09
N LEU A 427 2.12 8.71 11.29
CA LEU A 427 3.38 8.19 10.79
C LEU A 427 3.85 6.92 11.49
N LEU A 428 3.70 6.85 12.79
CA LEU A 428 4.11 5.68 13.55
C LEU A 428 3.21 4.47 13.30
N PRO A 429 1.87 4.56 13.33
CA PRO A 429 1.01 3.43 13.00
C PRO A 429 1.20 2.92 11.55
N GLU A 430 1.36 3.81 10.57
CA GLU A 430 1.68 3.39 9.20
C GLU A 430 3.01 2.65 9.11
N ALA A 431 4.04 3.13 9.79
CA ALA A 431 5.33 2.44 9.83
C ALA A 431 5.25 1.08 10.53
N LEU A 432 4.51 0.98 11.64
CA LEU A 432 4.35 -0.26 12.40
C LEU A 432 3.57 -1.32 11.61
N SER A 433 2.58 -0.92 10.82
CA SER A 433 1.76 -1.84 10.02
C SER A 433 2.56 -2.60 8.95
N LEU A 434 3.67 -2.05 8.47
CA LEU A 434 4.51 -2.67 7.45
C LEU A 434 5.46 -3.74 8.01
N LEU A 435 5.83 -3.65 9.29
CA LEU A 435 6.85 -4.50 9.91
C LEU A 435 6.48 -5.99 9.96
N PRO A 436 5.27 -6.39 10.38
CA PRO A 436 4.88 -7.80 10.40
C PRO A 436 4.92 -8.45 9.03
N ALA A 437 4.39 -7.78 8.01
CA ALA A 437 4.40 -8.28 6.63
C ALA A 437 5.82 -8.40 6.07
N ALA A 438 6.68 -7.42 6.33
CA ALA A 438 8.06 -7.43 5.85
C ALA A 438 8.93 -8.51 6.52
N THR A 439 8.62 -8.88 7.78
CA THR A 439 9.40 -9.88 8.54
C THR A 439 8.81 -11.28 8.51
N ALA A 440 7.61 -11.47 7.97
CA ALA A 440 6.96 -12.77 7.86
C ALA A 440 7.83 -13.84 7.16
N PRO A 441 8.52 -13.55 6.04
CA PRO A 441 9.42 -14.54 5.41
C PRO A 441 10.57 -14.99 6.33
N LEU A 442 11.09 -14.09 7.18
CA LEU A 442 12.14 -14.47 8.15
C LEU A 442 11.65 -15.44 9.21
N ARG A 443 10.42 -15.26 9.69
CA ARG A 443 9.85 -16.19 10.67
C ARG A 443 9.72 -17.60 10.09
N ARG A 444 9.30 -17.71 8.84
CA ARG A 444 9.16 -18.99 8.13
C ARG A 444 10.50 -19.67 7.85
N SER A 445 11.55 -18.88 7.57
CA SER A 445 12.90 -19.40 7.31
C SER A 445 13.74 -19.62 8.56
N GLY A 446 13.29 -19.17 9.74
CA GLY A 446 14.13 -19.10 10.94
C GLY A 446 15.27 -18.09 10.80
N GLY A 447 15.12 -17.10 9.90
CA GLY A 447 16.11 -16.06 9.65
C GLY A 447 16.22 -15.04 10.78
N ARG A 448 17.13 -14.07 10.63
CA ARG A 448 17.38 -13.05 11.63
C ARG A 448 17.08 -11.64 11.13
N LEU A 449 16.62 -10.79 12.04
CA LEU A 449 16.38 -9.37 11.81
C LEU A 449 17.47 -8.54 12.49
N ALA A 450 18.08 -7.61 11.75
CA ALA A 450 18.92 -6.56 12.33
C ALA A 450 18.22 -5.21 12.20
N ILE A 451 18.12 -4.45 13.29
CA ILE A 451 17.56 -3.08 13.28
C ILE A 451 18.68 -2.12 13.60
N LEU A 452 19.13 -1.38 12.57
CA LEU A 452 20.23 -0.44 12.67
C LEU A 452 19.78 1.02 12.82
N ASP A 453 18.48 1.24 12.93
CA ASP A 453 17.88 2.55 13.17
C ASP A 453 17.94 2.90 14.67
N GLY A 454 18.79 3.84 15.04
CA GLY A 454 18.98 4.25 16.42
C GLY A 454 17.74 4.80 17.12
N ARG A 455 16.70 5.18 16.36
CA ARG A 455 15.43 5.66 16.91
C ARG A 455 14.71 4.60 17.74
N VAL A 456 14.88 3.32 17.43
CA VAL A 456 14.26 2.19 18.16
C VAL A 456 14.70 2.15 19.63
N ARG A 457 15.94 2.51 19.91
CA ARG A 457 16.49 2.53 21.29
C ARG A 457 16.56 3.92 21.89
N GLY A 458 16.59 4.95 21.02
CA GLY A 458 16.78 6.36 21.42
C GLY A 458 15.49 7.16 21.59
N ARG A 459 14.33 6.60 21.25
CA ARG A 459 13.04 7.29 21.32
C ARG A 459 12.02 6.51 22.16
N GLY A 460 11.17 7.22 22.90
CA GLY A 460 10.16 6.60 23.77
C GLY A 460 9.12 5.74 23.05
N TRP A 461 8.93 5.92 21.75
CA TRP A 461 8.04 5.09 20.92
C TRP A 461 8.72 3.85 20.33
N GLY A 462 10.05 3.74 20.45
CA GLY A 462 10.79 2.63 19.85
C GLY A 462 10.44 1.26 20.45
N GLU A 463 9.92 1.21 21.67
CA GLU A 463 9.41 -0.02 22.27
C GLU A 463 8.20 -0.58 21.50
N GLN A 464 7.36 0.28 20.91
CA GLN A 464 6.23 -0.15 20.08
C GLN A 464 6.69 -0.89 18.82
N VAL A 465 7.85 -0.53 18.25
CA VAL A 465 8.48 -1.25 17.13
C VAL A 465 8.81 -2.68 17.53
N LEU A 466 9.37 -2.88 18.72
CA LEU A 466 9.70 -4.21 19.23
C LEU A 466 8.46 -4.99 19.65
N GLN A 467 7.44 -4.32 20.14
CA GLN A 467 6.16 -4.94 20.50
C GLN A 467 5.42 -5.48 19.29
N CYS A 468 5.38 -4.74 18.16
CA CYS A 468 4.71 -5.24 16.94
C CYS A 468 5.46 -6.41 16.27
N LEU A 469 6.72 -6.65 16.65
CA LEU A 469 7.55 -7.77 16.19
C LEU A 469 7.51 -8.98 17.14
N GLN A 470 6.70 -8.99 18.18
CA GLN A 470 6.58 -10.12 19.09
C GLN A 470 5.97 -11.34 18.39
N PRO A 471 6.36 -12.60 18.81
CA PRO A 471 7.43 -12.90 19.75
C PRO A 471 8.82 -12.74 19.13
N TRP A 472 9.79 -12.33 19.92
CA TRP A 472 11.17 -12.21 19.48
C TRP A 472 12.16 -12.53 20.60
N VAL A 473 13.39 -12.90 20.20
CA VAL A 473 14.52 -13.16 21.10
C VAL A 473 15.69 -12.25 20.73
N PRO A 474 16.43 -11.72 21.72
CA PRO A 474 17.57 -10.86 21.45
C PRO A 474 18.76 -11.66 20.94
N LEU A 475 19.32 -11.25 19.81
CA LEU A 475 20.59 -11.75 19.31
C LEU A 475 21.74 -10.91 19.90
N GLN A 476 22.55 -11.52 20.76
CA GLN A 476 23.63 -10.80 21.45
C GLN A 476 24.94 -10.80 20.67
N ARG A 477 25.23 -11.83 19.87
CA ARG A 477 26.45 -11.99 19.08
C ARG A 477 26.11 -12.17 17.60
N LEU A 478 26.90 -11.56 16.73
CA LEU A 478 26.72 -11.62 15.28
C LEU A 478 27.46 -12.80 14.64
N LEU A 479 28.51 -13.30 15.26
CA LEU A 479 29.30 -14.43 14.79
C LEU A 479 28.88 -15.70 15.57
N PRO A 480 28.81 -16.87 14.90
CA PRO A 480 28.73 -18.15 15.60
C PRO A 480 29.98 -18.32 16.45
N ASP A 481 29.84 -19.03 17.56
CA ASP A 481 30.95 -19.39 18.44
C ASP A 481 31.98 -20.27 17.72
#